data_38468989e6b1b0f37b67fe3be02e6d39
#
_entry.id   38468989e6b1b0f37b67fe3be02e6d39
#
_cell.length_a   1.000
_cell.length_b   1.000
_cell.length_c   1.000
_cell.angle_alpha   90.00
_cell.angle_beta   90.00
_cell.angle_gamma   90.00
#
_symmetry.space_group_name_H-M   'P 1'
#
loop_
_entity.id
_entity.type
_entity.pdbx_description
1 polymer ?
#
loop_
_entity_poly.entity_id
_entity_poly.type
_entity_poly.pdbx_seq_one_letter_code
_entity_poly.pdbx_strand_id
1 'polypeptide(L)'
;STRKESSAASDVYKRQPSPVGEGSVDAPLRLGEGAVYGLRAQGPWAPHQGHRFNPAKLLLDPYAREVVGRYGFDAQGREADLTLYLGHDPHDPTWPDERDNAAVALKARVPAAAPVFDWQDDRAPRVPPGRTVLYELHVKGATRLHPGIPPALQGTYAGLGHPALVSHLQALGVTTVSLMPVHARADEQRLQQQGLSNYWGYSSIAFLAPEPRYAQTPGQAGVQDEFKTLVRTLHRAGIEVVLDVVFNHSGETDELGPTLSLRGLANRLYYVLEPGDPSRYVNWTGCGNCLDLTQPRVVELVVAALRHWVREMHVDGFRFDLAPVLARSGGRYDACAPFFAALRADELLSRVKLIAEPWDIGPDGYQLGRFPPVSYTHLTLPTTPYV
;
A
#
# COMPACT_ATOMS: atom_id res chain seq x y z
N SER A 1 -19.98 6.93 11.72
CA SER A 1 -19.40 6.90 10.36
C SER A 1 -18.63 5.60 10.08
N THR A 2 -18.12 4.92 11.10
CA THR A 2 -17.43 3.62 11.01
C THR A 2 -18.30 2.46 10.50
N ARG A 3 -19.63 2.57 10.61
CA ARG A 3 -20.58 1.56 10.12
C ARG A 3 -20.64 1.43 8.59
N LYS A 4 -20.33 2.50 7.83
CA LYS A 4 -20.42 2.47 6.36
C LYS A 4 -19.16 1.88 5.68
N GLU A 5 -18.00 2.00 6.29
CA GLU A 5 -16.74 1.57 5.67
C GLU A 5 -16.45 0.08 5.88
N SER A 6 -16.78 -0.46 7.06
CA SER A 6 -16.80 -1.91 7.28
C SER A 6 -17.80 -2.62 6.36
N SER A 7 -18.91 -1.95 6.00
CA SER A 7 -19.86 -2.45 5.02
C SER A 7 -19.30 -2.41 3.59
N ALA A 8 -18.43 -1.48 3.24
CA ALA A 8 -17.86 -1.40 1.89
C ALA A 8 -16.94 -2.58 1.57
N ALA A 9 -16.09 -3.00 2.51
CA ALA A 9 -15.26 -4.19 2.31
C ALA A 9 -16.12 -5.46 2.19
N SER A 10 -17.15 -5.61 3.04
CA SER A 10 -18.10 -6.72 2.93
C SER A 10 -18.99 -6.63 1.68
N ASP A 11 -19.31 -5.42 1.20
CA ASP A 11 -20.09 -5.21 -0.02
C ASP A 11 -19.32 -5.50 -1.31
N VAL A 12 -17.99 -5.32 -1.31
CA VAL A 12 -17.14 -5.76 -2.44
C VAL A 12 -17.27 -7.26 -2.65
N TYR A 13 -17.32 -8.04 -1.55
CA TYR A 13 -17.53 -9.49 -1.62
C TYR A 13 -18.94 -9.89 -2.03
N LYS A 14 -19.96 -9.21 -1.52
CA LYS A 14 -21.36 -9.51 -1.80
C LYS A 14 -21.79 -9.21 -3.23
N ARG A 15 -21.06 -8.36 -3.95
CA ARG A 15 -21.42 -7.90 -5.30
C ARG A 15 -20.64 -8.57 -6.43
N GLN A 16 -19.71 -9.47 -6.13
CA GLN A 16 -19.11 -10.31 -7.18
C GLN A 16 -20.14 -11.32 -7.67
N PRO A 17 -20.44 -11.36 -8.97
CA PRO A 17 -21.32 -12.41 -9.49
C PRO A 17 -20.62 -13.76 -9.27
N SER A 18 -21.19 -14.60 -8.45
CA SER A 18 -20.77 -15.99 -8.33
C SER A 18 -21.13 -16.70 -9.64
N PRO A 19 -20.21 -17.35 -10.33
CA PRO A 19 -20.55 -18.11 -11.53
C PRO A 19 -21.34 -19.37 -11.25
N VAL A 20 -21.53 -19.73 -9.98
CA VAL A 20 -22.27 -20.97 -9.61
C VAL A 20 -22.96 -20.78 -8.26
N GLY A 21 -24.29 -20.73 -8.24
CA GLY A 21 -25.14 -21.05 -7.09
C GLY A 21 -25.30 -19.93 -6.04
N GLU A 22 -26.55 -19.67 -5.69
CA GLU A 22 -26.93 -18.77 -4.59
C GLU A 22 -26.31 -19.25 -3.26
N GLY A 23 -25.22 -18.63 -2.85
CA GLY A 23 -24.69 -18.77 -1.52
C GLY A 23 -25.49 -17.88 -0.56
N SER A 24 -26.07 -18.45 0.49
CA SER A 24 -26.68 -17.69 1.58
C SER A 24 -25.66 -16.72 2.17
N VAL A 25 -26.01 -15.43 2.24
CA VAL A 25 -25.23 -14.44 2.99
C VAL A 25 -25.56 -14.66 4.45
N ASP A 26 -24.65 -15.27 5.21
CA ASP A 26 -24.74 -15.30 6.66
C ASP A 26 -24.82 -13.87 7.20
N ALA A 27 -25.48 -13.68 8.34
CA ALA A 27 -25.67 -12.37 8.96
C ALA A 27 -24.33 -11.63 9.08
N PRO A 28 -24.27 -10.29 8.83
CA PRO A 28 -23.02 -9.55 8.87
C PRO A 28 -22.37 -9.69 10.25
N LEU A 29 -21.15 -10.23 10.27
CA LEU A 29 -20.36 -10.36 11.49
C LEU A 29 -19.98 -8.95 11.98
N ARG A 30 -20.34 -8.61 13.21
CA ARG A 30 -19.92 -7.36 13.86
C ARG A 30 -18.65 -7.62 14.65
N LEU A 31 -17.54 -7.07 14.19
CA LEU A 31 -16.28 -7.10 14.92
C LEU A 31 -16.22 -5.89 15.86
N GLY A 32 -15.86 -6.12 17.12
CA GLY A 32 -15.57 -5.06 18.08
C GLY A 32 -14.19 -4.43 17.85
N GLU A 33 -13.97 -3.28 18.52
CA GLU A 33 -12.69 -2.60 18.54
C GLU A 33 -11.56 -3.52 19.03
N GLY A 34 -10.38 -3.40 18.43
CA GLY A 34 -9.21 -4.24 18.75
C GLY A 34 -9.31 -5.68 18.24
N ALA A 35 -10.46 -6.10 17.70
CA ALA A 35 -10.59 -7.45 17.13
C ALA A 35 -9.58 -7.67 16.00
N VAL A 36 -8.91 -8.81 16.05
CA VAL A 36 -7.97 -9.24 15.01
C VAL A 36 -8.68 -10.25 14.10
N TYR A 37 -8.67 -10.01 12.79
CA TYR A 37 -9.39 -10.82 11.82
C TYR A 37 -8.61 -11.00 10.52
N GLY A 38 -9.03 -11.99 9.74
CA GLY A 38 -8.63 -12.20 8.36
C GLY A 38 -9.81 -12.68 7.56
N LEU A 39 -9.67 -12.75 6.25
CA LEU A 39 -10.71 -13.12 5.31
C LEU A 39 -10.38 -14.51 4.72
N ARG A 40 -11.42 -15.27 4.36
CA ARG A 40 -11.27 -16.46 3.54
C ARG A 40 -12.22 -16.34 2.36
N ALA A 41 -11.75 -16.70 1.18
CA ALA A 41 -12.53 -16.65 -0.04
C ALA A 41 -12.72 -18.04 -0.63
N GLN A 42 -13.92 -18.32 -1.08
CA GLN A 42 -14.28 -19.56 -1.79
C GLN A 42 -14.54 -19.26 -3.26
N GLY A 43 -14.12 -20.15 -4.13
CA GLY A 43 -14.30 -20.04 -5.57
C GLY A 43 -13.44 -21.07 -6.31
N PRO A 44 -13.42 -21.03 -7.65
CA PRO A 44 -12.66 -21.98 -8.44
C PRO A 44 -11.16 -21.82 -8.26
N TRP A 45 -10.46 -22.93 -8.14
CA TRP A 45 -9.02 -23.01 -8.39
C TRP A 45 -8.82 -23.40 -9.86
N ALA A 46 -8.58 -22.40 -10.69
CA ALA A 46 -8.39 -22.55 -12.13
C ALA A 46 -7.35 -21.51 -12.63
N PRO A 47 -6.07 -21.68 -12.31
CA PRO A 47 -5.01 -20.71 -12.67
C PRO A 47 -4.99 -20.40 -14.17
N HIS A 48 -5.23 -21.39 -15.04
CA HIS A 48 -5.32 -21.24 -16.50
C HIS A 48 -6.46 -20.32 -16.96
N GLN A 49 -7.42 -20.01 -16.07
CA GLN A 49 -8.50 -19.04 -16.29
C GLN A 49 -8.30 -17.77 -15.44
N GLY A 50 -7.20 -17.67 -14.70
CA GLY A 50 -6.90 -16.56 -13.80
C GLY A 50 -7.57 -16.62 -12.43
N HIS A 51 -8.19 -17.75 -12.05
CA HIS A 51 -8.84 -17.93 -10.76
C HIS A 51 -7.92 -18.67 -9.78
N ARG A 52 -7.71 -18.09 -8.57
CA ARG A 52 -6.80 -18.61 -7.55
C ARG A 52 -7.42 -18.59 -6.15
N PHE A 53 -8.71 -18.91 -6.04
CA PHE A 53 -9.38 -19.00 -4.74
C PHE A 53 -8.88 -20.22 -3.98
N ASN A 54 -8.49 -20.01 -2.73
CA ASN A 54 -8.06 -21.11 -1.84
C ASN A 54 -8.58 -20.85 -0.42
N PRO A 55 -9.64 -21.55 0.04
CA PRO A 55 -10.21 -21.33 1.37
C PRO A 55 -9.30 -21.77 2.53
N ALA A 56 -8.23 -22.54 2.26
CA ALA A 56 -7.23 -22.86 3.27
C ALA A 56 -6.34 -21.65 3.62
N LYS A 57 -6.33 -20.59 2.79
CA LYS A 57 -5.51 -19.41 3.02
C LYS A 57 -6.31 -18.30 3.70
N LEU A 58 -5.83 -17.87 4.88
CA LEU A 58 -6.31 -16.67 5.54
C LEU A 58 -5.66 -15.46 4.87
N LEU A 59 -6.47 -14.48 4.48
CA LEU A 59 -6.11 -13.34 3.66
C LEU A 59 -6.24 -12.05 4.46
N LEU A 60 -5.33 -11.12 4.24
CA LEU A 60 -5.41 -9.77 4.77
C LEU A 60 -6.52 -8.99 4.05
N ASP A 61 -7.33 -8.26 4.80
CA ASP A 61 -8.31 -7.33 4.23
C ASP A 61 -7.61 -6.20 3.46
N PRO A 62 -7.92 -5.96 2.18
CA PRO A 62 -7.35 -4.86 1.40
C PRO A 62 -7.61 -3.47 2.00
N TYR A 63 -8.66 -3.34 2.82
CA TYR A 63 -9.00 -2.11 3.53
C TYR A 63 -8.46 -2.06 4.96
N ALA A 64 -7.56 -2.97 5.33
CA ALA A 64 -6.93 -2.97 6.66
C ALA A 64 -6.22 -1.64 6.92
N ARG A 65 -6.55 -1.02 8.07
CA ARG A 65 -5.90 0.20 8.57
C ARG A 65 -4.79 -0.09 9.57
N GLU A 66 -4.79 -1.28 10.12
CA GLU A 66 -3.73 -1.82 10.97
C GLU A 66 -3.45 -3.26 10.59
N VAL A 67 -2.15 -3.59 10.47
CA VAL A 67 -1.68 -4.94 10.16
C VAL A 67 -1.06 -5.54 11.40
N VAL A 68 -1.46 -6.77 11.72
CA VAL A 68 -0.92 -7.58 12.82
C VAL A 68 -0.16 -8.76 12.24
N GLY A 69 1.04 -8.98 12.76
CA GLY A 69 1.97 -10.00 12.26
C GLY A 69 3.02 -9.41 11.31
N ARG A 70 3.92 -10.26 10.90
CA ARG A 70 4.97 -9.95 9.91
C ARG A 70 5.07 -11.13 8.95
N TYR A 71 5.08 -10.85 7.66
CA TYR A 71 5.27 -11.89 6.65
C TYR A 71 6.59 -12.64 6.88
N GLY A 72 6.52 -13.97 6.86
CA GLY A 72 7.64 -14.85 7.13
C GLY A 72 7.91 -15.13 8.62
N PHE A 73 7.03 -14.69 9.53
CA PHE A 73 7.18 -14.92 10.97
C PHE A 73 5.85 -15.35 11.61
N ASP A 74 5.94 -16.19 12.63
CA ASP A 74 4.79 -16.55 13.46
C ASP A 74 4.50 -15.46 14.53
N ALA A 75 3.44 -15.68 15.33
CA ALA A 75 3.02 -14.74 16.37
C ALA A 75 4.05 -14.58 17.51
N GLN A 76 5.02 -15.48 17.63
CA GLN A 76 6.12 -15.44 18.59
C GLN A 76 7.39 -14.82 17.99
N GLY A 77 7.34 -14.37 16.74
CA GLY A 77 8.48 -13.76 16.03
C GLY A 77 9.53 -14.79 15.56
N ARG A 78 9.19 -16.08 15.52
CA ARG A 78 10.03 -17.13 14.93
C ARG A 78 9.81 -17.19 13.44
N GLU A 79 10.84 -17.53 12.68
CA GLU A 79 10.73 -17.73 11.24
C GLU A 79 9.68 -18.80 10.91
N ALA A 80 8.80 -18.49 9.97
CA ALA A 80 7.77 -19.38 9.47
C ALA A 80 8.20 -20.02 8.16
N ASP A 81 7.67 -21.20 7.87
CA ASP A 81 7.78 -21.80 6.54
C ASP A 81 7.07 -20.92 5.51
N LEU A 82 7.85 -20.29 4.63
CA LEU A 82 7.33 -19.39 3.60
C LEU A 82 6.40 -20.08 2.60
N THR A 83 6.52 -21.41 2.46
CA THR A 83 5.62 -22.16 1.58
C THR A 83 4.17 -22.21 2.09
N LEU A 84 3.93 -21.97 3.39
CA LEU A 84 2.57 -21.85 3.94
C LEU A 84 1.78 -20.67 3.38
N TYR A 85 2.46 -19.65 2.86
CA TYR A 85 1.80 -18.49 2.27
C TYR A 85 1.45 -18.69 0.79
N LEU A 86 1.93 -19.75 0.15
CA LEU A 86 1.58 -20.05 -1.24
C LEU A 86 0.13 -20.49 -1.35
N GLY A 87 -0.59 -19.99 -2.34
CA GLY A 87 -1.95 -20.43 -2.64
C GLY A 87 -1.97 -21.78 -3.36
N HIS A 88 -0.88 -22.10 -4.05
CA HIS A 88 -0.67 -23.34 -4.81
C HIS A 88 0.22 -24.31 -4.03
N ASP A 89 0.16 -25.57 -4.40
CA ASP A 89 1.09 -26.59 -3.90
C ASP A 89 2.53 -26.23 -4.28
N PRO A 90 3.49 -26.28 -3.35
CA PRO A 90 4.89 -25.93 -3.63
C PRO A 90 5.58 -26.80 -4.69
N HIS A 91 5.07 -28.02 -4.94
CA HIS A 91 5.64 -28.97 -5.89
C HIS A 91 4.92 -29.00 -7.23
N ASP A 92 3.61 -28.61 -7.23
CA ASP A 92 2.79 -28.53 -8.44
C ASP A 92 1.88 -27.29 -8.41
N PRO A 93 2.26 -26.17 -9.03
CA PRO A 93 1.48 -24.94 -9.01
C PRO A 93 0.09 -25.03 -9.65
N THR A 94 -0.25 -26.14 -10.30
CA THR A 94 -1.60 -26.37 -10.86
C THR A 94 -2.62 -26.78 -9.79
N TRP A 95 -2.17 -27.24 -8.64
CA TRP A 95 -3.00 -27.65 -7.50
C TRP A 95 -3.00 -26.60 -6.38
N PRO A 96 -4.10 -26.43 -5.62
CA PRO A 96 -4.12 -25.59 -4.45
C PRO A 96 -3.35 -26.26 -3.28
N ASP A 97 -2.68 -25.45 -2.47
CA ASP A 97 -2.11 -25.91 -1.19
C ASP A 97 -3.22 -25.99 -0.12
N GLU A 98 -3.49 -27.18 0.39
CA GLU A 98 -4.55 -27.44 1.37
C GLU A 98 -4.15 -27.10 2.82
N ARG A 99 -2.88 -26.76 3.08
CA ARG A 99 -2.41 -26.40 4.44
C ARG A 99 -3.00 -25.07 4.89
N ASP A 100 -3.53 -25.03 6.11
CA ASP A 100 -4.02 -23.80 6.72
C ASP A 100 -2.85 -22.91 7.16
N ASN A 101 -2.84 -21.65 6.73
CA ASN A 101 -1.83 -20.67 7.08
C ASN A 101 -2.23 -19.73 8.24
N ALA A 102 -3.38 -19.91 8.88
CA ALA A 102 -3.91 -18.95 9.85
C ALA A 102 -2.96 -18.64 11.03
N ALA A 103 -2.09 -19.59 11.38
CA ALA A 103 -1.11 -19.41 12.47
C ALA A 103 -0.05 -18.34 12.11
N VAL A 104 0.29 -18.20 10.82
CA VAL A 104 1.37 -17.32 10.33
C VAL A 104 0.87 -16.16 9.47
N ALA A 105 -0.37 -16.22 8.99
CA ALA A 105 -0.95 -15.22 8.10
C ALA A 105 -0.99 -13.83 8.75
N LEU A 106 -0.77 -12.82 7.93
CA LEU A 106 -1.03 -11.43 8.30
C LEU A 106 -2.54 -11.24 8.53
N LYS A 107 -2.86 -10.41 9.52
CA LYS A 107 -4.24 -10.15 9.93
C LYS A 107 -4.48 -8.65 10.02
N ALA A 108 -5.72 -8.25 9.84
CA ALA A 108 -6.16 -6.90 10.10
C ALA A 108 -6.59 -6.76 11.57
N ARG A 109 -6.42 -5.55 12.12
CA ARG A 109 -7.02 -5.18 13.40
C ARG A 109 -8.07 -4.09 13.15
N VAL A 110 -9.22 -4.22 13.83
CA VAL A 110 -10.21 -3.14 13.89
C VAL A 110 -9.65 -2.02 14.76
N PRO A 111 -9.40 -0.81 14.21
CA PRO A 111 -8.88 0.30 15.00
C PRO A 111 -9.82 0.65 16.16
N ALA A 112 -9.27 1.15 17.27
CA ALA A 112 -10.05 1.70 18.35
C ALA A 112 -10.80 2.96 17.87
N ALA A 113 -12.08 3.12 18.27
CA ALA A 113 -12.86 4.30 17.94
C ALA A 113 -12.55 5.48 18.87
N ALA A 114 -11.99 5.21 20.05
CA ALA A 114 -11.66 6.23 21.04
C ALA A 114 -10.40 5.84 21.85
N PRO A 115 -9.61 6.82 22.29
CA PRO A 115 -9.77 8.24 21.98
C PRO A 115 -9.43 8.57 20.52
N VAL A 116 -10.15 9.53 19.94
CA VAL A 116 -9.80 10.06 18.62
C VAL A 116 -8.49 10.84 18.75
N PHE A 117 -7.59 10.66 17.78
CA PHE A 117 -6.32 11.38 17.77
C PHE A 117 -6.56 12.90 17.80
N ASP A 118 -5.94 13.58 18.76
CA ASP A 118 -6.03 15.03 18.89
C ASP A 118 -5.08 15.73 17.95
N TRP A 119 -5.60 16.25 16.85
CA TRP A 119 -4.83 17.04 15.88
C TRP A 119 -4.50 18.45 16.38
N GLN A 120 -5.12 18.90 17.49
CA GLN A 120 -4.95 20.25 18.03
C GLN A 120 -5.25 21.32 16.98
N ASP A 121 -4.30 22.23 16.75
CA ASP A 121 -4.38 23.32 15.78
C ASP A 121 -3.67 22.97 14.45
N ASP A 122 -3.55 21.68 14.11
CA ASP A 122 -2.86 21.22 12.91
C ASP A 122 -3.41 21.90 11.64
N ARG A 123 -2.49 22.37 10.82
CA ARG A 123 -2.80 23.01 9.53
C ARG A 123 -1.74 22.64 8.50
N ALA A 124 -2.21 22.15 7.36
CA ALA A 124 -1.36 21.91 6.20
C ALA A 124 -0.61 23.21 5.81
N PRO A 125 0.72 23.18 5.60
CA PRO A 125 1.51 24.35 5.25
C PRO A 125 1.13 24.99 3.91
N ARG A 126 0.60 24.20 2.96
CA ARG A 126 0.16 24.64 1.62
C ARG A 126 1.21 25.45 0.88
N VAL A 127 2.42 24.91 0.82
CA VAL A 127 3.55 25.56 0.13
C VAL A 127 3.25 25.65 -1.38
N PRO A 128 3.31 26.87 -1.97
CA PRO A 128 3.10 27.01 -3.40
C PRO A 128 4.15 26.23 -4.22
N PRO A 129 3.78 25.66 -5.39
CA PRO A 129 4.70 24.85 -6.20
C PRO A 129 6.03 25.53 -6.50
N GLY A 130 6.01 26.83 -6.87
CA GLY A 130 7.23 27.60 -7.16
C GLY A 130 8.13 27.88 -5.96
N ARG A 131 7.69 27.52 -4.74
CA ARG A 131 8.47 27.64 -3.49
C ARG A 131 8.76 26.28 -2.86
N THR A 132 8.33 25.19 -3.49
CA THR A 132 8.54 23.84 -2.97
C THR A 132 10.00 23.44 -3.11
N VAL A 133 10.62 23.12 -1.99
CA VAL A 133 11.90 22.42 -1.92
C VAL A 133 11.61 21.03 -1.39
N LEU A 134 11.56 20.07 -2.32
CA LEU A 134 11.24 18.67 -2.04
C LEU A 134 12.52 17.94 -1.59
N TYR A 135 12.43 17.22 -0.49
CA TYR A 135 13.49 16.36 0.02
C TYR A 135 12.97 14.93 0.20
N GLU A 136 13.48 14.01 -0.63
CA GLU A 136 13.15 12.59 -0.49
C GLU A 136 13.95 11.97 0.66
N LEU A 137 13.27 11.20 1.51
CA LEU A 137 13.92 10.51 2.61
C LEU A 137 13.20 9.21 2.99
N HIS A 138 13.99 8.28 3.53
CA HIS A 138 13.51 7.02 4.04
C HIS A 138 13.36 7.09 5.56
N VAL A 139 12.19 6.70 6.12
CA VAL A 139 11.89 6.81 7.55
C VAL A 139 13.01 6.25 8.43
N LYS A 140 13.44 5.01 8.15
CA LYS A 140 14.53 4.38 8.90
C LYS A 140 15.88 5.00 8.57
N GLY A 141 16.18 5.22 7.28
CA GLY A 141 17.51 5.67 6.83
C GLY A 141 17.87 7.04 7.34
N ALA A 142 16.92 7.97 7.38
CA ALA A 142 17.18 9.36 7.77
C ALA A 142 17.68 9.53 9.22
N THR A 143 17.30 8.60 10.11
CA THR A 143 17.59 8.77 11.55
C THR A 143 18.42 7.66 12.16
N ARG A 144 18.59 6.51 11.48
CA ARG A 144 19.20 5.29 12.05
C ARG A 144 20.58 5.49 12.63
N LEU A 145 21.38 6.38 12.03
CA LEU A 145 22.74 6.68 12.46
C LEU A 145 22.89 8.14 12.93
N HIS A 146 21.79 8.84 13.17
CA HIS A 146 21.83 10.27 13.53
C HIS A 146 22.31 10.45 14.98
N PRO A 147 23.46 11.10 15.23
CA PRO A 147 24.07 11.16 16.55
C PRO A 147 23.26 11.98 17.59
N GLY A 148 22.44 12.93 17.11
CA GLY A 148 21.60 13.78 17.95
C GLY A 148 20.22 13.19 18.27
N ILE A 149 19.93 11.96 17.84
CA ILE A 149 18.63 11.29 18.10
C ILE A 149 18.85 10.10 19.05
N PRO A 150 18.06 9.98 20.12
CA PRO A 150 18.17 8.86 21.05
C PRO A 150 18.06 7.51 20.33
N PRO A 151 18.88 6.50 20.65
CA PRO A 151 18.88 5.19 19.97
C PRO A 151 17.51 4.52 19.90
N ALA A 152 16.66 4.67 20.91
CA ALA A 152 15.32 4.12 20.96
C ALA A 152 14.36 4.74 19.91
N LEU A 153 14.64 5.93 19.40
CA LEU A 153 13.85 6.63 18.39
C LEU A 153 14.45 6.50 16.99
N GLN A 154 15.71 6.08 16.88
CA GLN A 154 16.38 5.98 15.58
C GLN A 154 15.69 4.96 14.66
N GLY A 155 15.38 5.39 13.44
CA GLY A 155 14.75 4.56 12.43
C GLY A 155 13.23 4.43 12.57
N THR A 156 12.60 5.29 13.39
CA THR A 156 11.15 5.27 13.64
C THR A 156 10.46 6.56 13.18
N TYR A 157 9.11 6.55 13.13
CA TYR A 157 8.31 7.77 12.90
C TYR A 157 8.61 8.84 13.95
N ALA A 158 8.74 8.46 15.21
CA ALA A 158 9.09 9.39 16.29
C ALA A 158 10.50 10.00 16.11
N GLY A 159 11.45 9.20 15.62
CA GLY A 159 12.79 9.68 15.28
C GLY A 159 12.78 10.68 14.13
N LEU A 160 11.93 10.45 13.14
CA LEU A 160 11.79 11.37 12.00
C LEU A 160 11.22 12.73 12.43
N GLY A 161 10.31 12.74 13.41
CA GLY A 161 9.78 13.98 14.03
C GLY A 161 10.67 14.58 15.11
N HIS A 162 11.86 14.03 15.37
CA HIS A 162 12.74 14.53 16.42
C HIS A 162 13.31 15.94 16.07
N PRO A 163 13.39 16.88 17.04
CA PRO A 163 13.83 18.25 16.77
C PRO A 163 15.18 18.37 16.06
N ALA A 164 16.12 17.46 16.32
CA ALA A 164 17.42 17.45 15.65
C ALA A 164 17.32 17.28 14.13
N LEU A 165 16.43 16.40 13.63
CA LEU A 165 16.21 16.24 12.20
C LEU A 165 15.35 17.37 11.63
N VAL A 166 14.27 17.75 12.33
CA VAL A 166 13.38 18.83 11.89
C VAL A 166 14.14 20.13 11.70
N SER A 167 15.00 20.51 12.67
CA SER A 167 15.85 21.72 12.57
C SER A 167 16.84 21.62 11.41
N HIS A 168 17.39 20.44 11.13
CA HIS A 168 18.27 20.21 9.99
C HIS A 168 17.53 20.43 8.66
N LEU A 169 16.32 19.87 8.50
CA LEU A 169 15.50 20.08 7.31
C LEU A 169 15.15 21.56 7.10
N GLN A 170 14.79 22.27 8.18
CA GLN A 170 14.54 23.71 8.13
C GLN A 170 15.80 24.52 7.75
N ALA A 171 16.96 24.17 8.29
CA ALA A 171 18.23 24.81 7.95
C ALA A 171 18.63 24.63 6.47
N LEU A 172 18.23 23.49 5.87
CA LEU A 172 18.39 23.24 4.43
C LEU A 172 17.35 23.98 3.56
N GLY A 173 16.36 24.62 4.17
CA GLY A 173 15.27 25.26 3.44
C GLY A 173 14.24 24.28 2.86
N VAL A 174 14.18 23.03 3.36
CA VAL A 174 13.21 22.03 2.95
C VAL A 174 11.81 22.48 3.35
N THR A 175 10.89 22.44 2.41
CA THR A 175 9.49 22.82 2.63
C THR A 175 8.54 21.64 2.49
N THR A 176 9.00 20.54 1.90
CA THR A 176 8.21 19.35 1.65
C THR A 176 9.11 18.11 1.75
N VAL A 177 8.75 17.16 2.58
CA VAL A 177 9.41 15.84 2.59
C VAL A 177 8.61 14.86 1.73
N SER A 178 9.31 14.09 0.90
CA SER A 178 8.76 12.93 0.18
C SER A 178 9.21 11.67 0.91
N LEU A 179 8.30 11.03 1.63
CA LEU A 179 8.62 9.80 2.36
C LEU A 179 8.59 8.61 1.42
N MET A 180 9.71 7.90 1.27
CA MET A 180 9.72 6.59 0.64
C MET A 180 8.66 5.68 1.29
N PRO A 181 8.19 4.62 0.62
CA PRO A 181 6.94 3.96 0.98
C PRO A 181 6.77 3.63 2.46
N VAL A 182 5.66 4.10 3.01
CA VAL A 182 5.25 3.90 4.42
C VAL A 182 4.04 2.97 4.55
N HIS A 183 3.53 2.42 3.46
CA HIS A 183 2.50 1.39 3.51
C HIS A 183 3.05 0.10 4.11
N ALA A 184 2.20 -0.64 4.84
CA ALA A 184 2.56 -1.97 5.33
C ALA A 184 2.92 -2.88 4.15
N ARG A 185 4.05 -3.60 4.29
CA ARG A 185 4.68 -4.35 3.20
C ARG A 185 5.06 -5.77 3.57
N ALA A 186 5.21 -6.63 2.58
CA ALA A 186 5.83 -7.95 2.70
C ALA A 186 7.24 -7.90 2.12
N ASP A 187 8.17 -8.56 2.81
CA ASP A 187 9.53 -8.74 2.27
C ASP A 187 9.49 -9.88 1.24
N GLU A 188 10.14 -9.73 0.09
CA GLU A 188 10.18 -10.77 -0.94
C GLU A 188 10.86 -12.05 -0.40
N GLN A 189 10.35 -13.20 -0.78
CA GLN A 189 10.85 -14.49 -0.33
C GLN A 189 12.37 -14.65 -0.55
N ARG A 190 12.88 -14.20 -1.69
CA ARG A 190 14.32 -14.24 -2.01
C ARG A 190 15.18 -13.42 -1.03
N LEU A 191 14.67 -12.30 -0.52
CA LEU A 191 15.38 -11.49 0.47
C LEU A 191 15.37 -12.17 1.84
N GLN A 192 14.24 -12.73 2.25
CA GLN A 192 14.12 -13.43 3.53
C GLN A 192 15.02 -14.66 3.58
N GLN A 193 15.12 -15.43 2.49
CA GLN A 193 16.05 -16.58 2.37
C GLN A 193 17.52 -16.17 2.54
N GLN A 194 17.86 -14.92 2.29
CA GLN A 194 19.19 -14.34 2.49
C GLN A 194 19.34 -13.62 3.84
N GLY A 195 18.34 -13.69 4.73
CA GLY A 195 18.32 -12.94 5.99
C GLY A 195 18.18 -11.43 5.80
N LEU A 196 17.71 -10.98 4.63
CA LEU A 196 17.50 -9.59 4.28
C LEU A 196 16.03 -9.21 4.37
N SER A 197 15.74 -7.92 4.34
CA SER A 197 14.39 -7.37 4.25
C SER A 197 14.30 -6.37 3.10
N ASN A 198 13.09 -6.16 2.57
CA ASN A 198 12.85 -5.07 1.64
C ASN A 198 13.04 -3.74 2.37
N TYR A 199 14.18 -3.08 2.11
CA TYR A 199 14.55 -1.86 2.82
C TYR A 199 13.75 -0.65 2.35
N TRP A 200 13.59 -0.49 1.03
CA TRP A 200 12.97 0.70 0.45
C TRP A 200 11.46 0.78 0.63
N GLY A 201 10.79 -0.38 0.75
CA GLY A 201 9.35 -0.42 1.00
C GLY A 201 8.47 -0.61 -0.23
N TYR A 202 9.03 -0.74 -1.44
CA TYR A 202 8.26 -0.93 -2.68
C TYR A 202 7.71 -2.36 -2.83
N SER A 203 7.04 -2.87 -1.79
CA SER A 203 6.42 -4.21 -1.76
C SER A 203 5.14 -4.17 -0.92
N SER A 204 4.28 -3.18 -1.19
CA SER A 204 3.08 -2.89 -0.41
C SER A 204 2.05 -4.03 -0.46
N ILE A 205 1.38 -4.29 0.68
CA ILE A 205 0.30 -5.28 0.81
C ILE A 205 -0.96 -4.71 1.46
N ALA A 206 -0.87 -3.59 2.18
CA ALA A 206 -2.01 -2.91 2.79
C ALA A 206 -1.91 -1.40 2.57
N PHE A 207 -2.70 -0.90 1.63
CA PHE A 207 -2.60 0.48 1.14
C PHE A 207 -3.11 1.54 2.13
N LEU A 208 -3.89 1.15 3.15
CA LEU A 208 -4.43 2.06 4.16
C LEU A 208 -3.69 1.99 5.51
N ALA A 209 -2.74 1.07 5.66
CA ALA A 209 -2.06 0.84 6.92
C ALA A 209 -0.63 1.38 6.89
N PRO A 210 -0.19 2.18 7.87
CA PRO A 210 1.22 2.53 8.01
C PRO A 210 2.06 1.30 8.38
N GLU A 211 3.31 1.29 7.93
CA GLU A 211 4.27 0.21 8.17
C GLU A 211 4.61 0.09 9.66
N PRO A 212 4.23 -0.99 10.35
CA PRO A 212 4.41 -1.10 11.79
C PRO A 212 5.88 -1.20 12.22
N ARG A 213 6.79 -1.60 11.33
CA ARG A 213 8.23 -1.69 11.62
C ARG A 213 8.92 -0.33 11.77
N TYR A 214 8.24 0.76 11.39
CA TYR A 214 8.68 2.13 11.63
C TYR A 214 8.12 2.74 12.92
N ALA A 215 7.25 2.04 13.64
CA ALA A 215 6.78 2.47 14.94
C ALA A 215 7.86 2.24 16.02
N GLN A 216 7.83 3.04 17.08
CA GLN A 216 8.71 2.88 18.24
C GLN A 216 8.45 1.52 18.93
N THR A 217 7.21 1.08 18.94
CA THR A 217 6.78 -0.22 19.48
C THR A 217 6.10 -1.06 18.39
N PRO A 218 6.88 -1.73 17.53
CA PRO A 218 6.32 -2.52 16.43
C PRO A 218 5.31 -3.57 16.91
N GLY A 219 4.21 -3.72 16.17
CA GLY A 219 3.17 -4.73 16.46
C GLY A 219 2.16 -4.33 17.54
N GLN A 220 2.31 -3.17 18.19
CA GLN A 220 1.34 -2.65 19.14
C GLN A 220 0.31 -1.73 18.44
N ALA A 221 -0.87 -1.57 19.06
CA ALA A 221 -1.82 -0.54 18.65
C ALA A 221 -1.18 0.86 18.82
N GLY A 222 -1.51 1.79 17.90
CA GLY A 222 -1.00 3.17 17.97
C GLY A 222 0.00 3.54 16.88
N VAL A 223 0.33 2.64 15.95
CA VAL A 223 1.19 2.96 14.79
C VAL A 223 0.64 4.16 14.00
N GLN A 224 -0.68 4.23 13.83
CA GLN A 224 -1.33 5.37 13.19
C GLN A 224 -1.10 6.67 13.96
N ASP A 225 -1.16 6.64 15.29
CA ASP A 225 -0.98 7.82 16.13
C ASP A 225 0.47 8.32 16.13
N GLU A 226 1.44 7.40 16.04
CA GLU A 226 2.84 7.78 15.84
C GLU A 226 3.03 8.49 14.48
N PHE A 227 2.43 7.94 13.41
CA PHE A 227 2.48 8.57 12.09
C PHE A 227 1.78 9.94 12.09
N LYS A 228 0.58 10.04 12.67
CA LYS A 228 -0.14 11.32 12.80
C LYS A 228 0.65 12.34 13.61
N THR A 229 1.32 11.91 14.67
CA THR A 229 2.20 12.78 15.47
C THR A 229 3.37 13.29 14.65
N LEU A 230 3.98 12.46 13.79
CA LEU A 230 4.99 12.88 12.84
C LEU A 230 4.47 13.97 11.91
N VAL A 231 3.33 13.74 11.25
CA VAL A 231 2.73 14.71 10.31
C VAL A 231 2.46 16.04 11.01
N ARG A 232 1.78 16.01 12.16
CA ARG A 232 1.52 17.23 12.96
C ARG A 232 2.81 17.97 13.34
N THR A 233 3.88 17.24 13.67
CA THR A 233 5.18 17.84 14.02
C THR A 233 5.82 18.53 12.83
N LEU A 234 5.80 17.92 11.64
CA LEU A 234 6.32 18.50 10.41
C LEU A 234 5.50 19.71 9.96
N HIS A 235 4.17 19.66 10.04
CA HIS A 235 3.30 20.80 9.74
C HIS A 235 3.61 22.00 10.62
N ARG A 236 3.81 21.80 11.92
CA ARG A 236 4.23 22.86 12.84
C ARG A 236 5.56 23.49 12.48
N ALA A 237 6.43 22.72 11.85
CA ALA A 237 7.72 23.21 11.33
C ALA A 237 7.61 23.88 9.95
N GLY A 238 6.40 23.96 9.38
CA GLY A 238 6.15 24.49 8.04
C GLY A 238 6.53 23.54 6.91
N ILE A 239 6.65 22.23 7.19
CA ILE A 239 7.07 21.20 6.25
C ILE A 239 5.88 20.32 5.89
N GLU A 240 5.57 20.23 4.60
CA GLU A 240 4.56 19.32 4.05
C GLU A 240 5.05 17.86 4.00
N VAL A 241 4.12 16.93 4.01
CA VAL A 241 4.38 15.49 3.90
C VAL A 241 3.75 14.93 2.63
N VAL A 242 4.58 14.49 1.70
CA VAL A 242 4.20 13.74 0.50
C VAL A 242 4.58 12.28 0.70
N LEU A 243 3.71 11.35 0.34
CA LEU A 243 4.00 9.92 0.40
C LEU A 243 4.34 9.37 -0.97
N ASP A 244 5.40 8.58 -1.03
CA ASP A 244 5.66 7.71 -2.16
C ASP A 244 4.75 6.49 -2.06
N VAL A 245 3.88 6.29 -3.06
CA VAL A 245 2.82 5.28 -3.04
C VAL A 245 2.94 4.31 -4.19
N VAL A 246 2.84 3.03 -3.86
CA VAL A 246 2.97 1.91 -4.79
C VAL A 246 1.60 1.30 -5.04
N PHE A 247 0.91 1.76 -6.09
CA PHE A 247 -0.38 1.21 -6.52
C PHE A 247 -0.30 0.51 -7.87
N ASN A 248 0.89 0.42 -8.44
CA ASN A 248 1.12 -0.23 -9.72
C ASN A 248 1.28 -1.75 -9.59
N HIS A 249 1.70 -2.24 -8.42
CA HIS A 249 1.85 -3.66 -8.09
C HIS A 249 1.61 -3.92 -6.61
N SER A 250 1.66 -5.18 -6.20
CA SER A 250 1.59 -5.59 -4.80
C SER A 250 2.73 -6.51 -4.41
N GLY A 251 2.99 -6.65 -3.11
CA GLY A 251 3.98 -7.57 -2.55
C GLY A 251 3.63 -9.05 -2.71
N GLU A 252 2.58 -9.40 -3.45
CA GLU A 252 2.27 -10.79 -3.80
C GLU A 252 3.14 -11.33 -4.96
N THR A 253 3.99 -10.50 -5.56
CA THR A 253 4.96 -10.82 -6.62
C THR A 253 4.35 -11.54 -7.85
N ASP A 254 5.08 -12.42 -8.54
CA ASP A 254 4.62 -13.16 -9.71
C ASP A 254 3.62 -14.29 -9.38
N GLU A 255 3.23 -15.08 -10.36
CA GLU A 255 2.27 -16.16 -10.25
C GLU A 255 2.66 -17.28 -9.27
N LEU A 256 3.95 -17.38 -8.93
CA LEU A 256 4.49 -18.32 -7.94
C LEU A 256 4.71 -17.69 -6.57
N GLY A 257 4.42 -16.40 -6.42
CA GLY A 257 4.55 -15.68 -5.17
C GLY A 257 3.47 -16.00 -4.14
N PRO A 258 3.55 -15.38 -2.95
CA PRO A 258 2.63 -15.65 -1.85
C PRO A 258 1.21 -15.15 -2.16
N THR A 259 0.23 -15.79 -1.54
CA THR A 259 -1.18 -15.39 -1.53
C THR A 259 -1.49 -14.77 -0.17
N LEU A 260 -1.50 -13.43 -0.13
CA LEU A 260 -1.59 -12.68 1.12
C LEU A 260 -2.91 -11.92 1.26
N SER A 261 -3.48 -11.44 0.16
CA SER A 261 -4.65 -10.56 0.11
C SER A 261 -5.37 -10.67 -1.23
N LEU A 262 -5.06 -9.78 -2.17
CA LEU A 262 -5.77 -9.53 -3.43
C LEU A 262 -5.86 -10.77 -4.31
N ARG A 263 -4.77 -11.53 -4.43
CA ARG A 263 -4.69 -12.76 -5.23
C ARG A 263 -5.73 -13.79 -4.78
N GLY A 264 -5.78 -14.05 -3.49
CA GLY A 264 -6.69 -15.04 -2.93
C GLY A 264 -8.15 -14.58 -2.91
N LEU A 265 -8.37 -13.26 -2.89
CA LEU A 265 -9.71 -12.67 -2.85
C LEU A 265 -10.38 -12.66 -4.23
N ALA A 266 -9.69 -12.20 -5.27
CA ALA A 266 -10.21 -12.17 -6.63
C ALA A 266 -9.09 -11.88 -7.64
N ASN A 267 -8.20 -12.83 -7.88
CA ASN A 267 -7.02 -12.67 -8.71
C ASN A 267 -7.29 -11.94 -10.03
N ARG A 268 -8.28 -12.41 -10.78
CA ARG A 268 -8.64 -11.86 -12.10
C ARG A 268 -9.20 -10.44 -12.06
N LEU A 269 -9.70 -9.98 -10.92
CA LEU A 269 -10.19 -8.63 -10.73
C LEU A 269 -9.05 -7.64 -10.46
N TYR A 270 -8.09 -8.08 -9.62
CA TYR A 270 -7.07 -7.19 -9.13
C TYR A 270 -5.85 -7.08 -10.02
N TYR A 271 -5.53 -8.12 -10.80
CA TYR A 271 -4.29 -8.18 -11.57
C TYR A 271 -4.51 -8.21 -13.08
N VAL A 272 -3.60 -7.55 -13.79
CA VAL A 272 -3.53 -7.66 -15.24
C VAL A 272 -2.90 -9.00 -15.60
N LEU A 273 -3.68 -9.86 -16.26
CA LEU A 273 -3.23 -11.18 -16.68
C LEU A 273 -2.76 -11.17 -18.13
N GLU A 274 -1.82 -12.05 -18.48
CA GLU A 274 -1.37 -12.22 -19.86
C GLU A 274 -2.52 -12.68 -20.76
N PRO A 275 -2.80 -12.00 -21.87
CA PRO A 275 -3.97 -12.31 -22.72
C PRO A 275 -3.98 -13.74 -23.30
N GLY A 276 -2.80 -14.30 -23.55
CA GLY A 276 -2.64 -15.65 -24.11
C GLY A 276 -2.52 -16.74 -23.05
N ASP A 277 -2.21 -16.36 -21.80
CA ASP A 277 -2.00 -17.29 -20.68
C ASP A 277 -2.43 -16.62 -19.36
N PRO A 278 -3.71 -16.68 -18.97
CA PRO A 278 -4.19 -16.05 -17.75
C PRO A 278 -3.62 -16.64 -16.45
N SER A 279 -2.83 -17.71 -16.51
CA SER A 279 -2.08 -18.20 -15.36
C SER A 279 -0.91 -17.30 -14.97
N ARG A 280 -0.50 -16.38 -15.84
CA ARG A 280 0.62 -15.47 -15.68
C ARG A 280 0.18 -14.02 -15.59
N TYR A 281 1.00 -13.20 -14.95
CA TYR A 281 0.77 -11.76 -14.85
C TYR A 281 1.54 -10.98 -15.89
N VAL A 282 0.92 -9.91 -16.38
CA VAL A 282 1.66 -8.85 -17.06
C VAL A 282 2.60 -8.18 -16.04
N ASN A 283 3.83 -7.90 -16.45
CA ASN A 283 4.86 -7.36 -15.56
C ASN A 283 5.53 -6.11 -16.15
N TRP A 284 4.81 -4.98 -16.18
CA TRP A 284 5.38 -3.68 -16.58
C TRP A 284 6.14 -2.98 -15.43
N THR A 285 6.15 -3.59 -14.25
CA THR A 285 6.77 -3.02 -13.05
C THR A 285 8.15 -3.59 -12.75
N GLY A 286 8.47 -4.78 -13.27
CA GLY A 286 9.65 -5.54 -12.87
C GLY A 286 9.49 -6.30 -11.54
N CYS A 287 8.33 -6.15 -10.87
CA CYS A 287 8.05 -6.73 -9.55
C CYS A 287 7.20 -8.00 -9.60
N GLY A 288 6.86 -8.48 -10.81
CA GLY A 288 6.16 -9.75 -11.01
C GLY A 288 4.65 -9.61 -11.30
N ASN A 289 4.02 -8.49 -10.99
CA ASN A 289 2.61 -8.25 -11.27
C ASN A 289 2.31 -6.78 -11.58
N CYS A 290 1.12 -6.53 -12.13
CA CYS A 290 0.54 -5.20 -12.24
C CYS A 290 -0.91 -5.24 -11.73
N LEU A 291 -1.30 -4.25 -10.92
CA LEU A 291 -2.71 -4.05 -10.56
C LEU A 291 -3.49 -3.51 -11.76
N ASP A 292 -4.72 -4.00 -11.94
CA ASP A 292 -5.59 -3.61 -13.05
C ASP A 292 -6.45 -2.39 -12.70
N LEU A 293 -5.92 -1.19 -12.93
CA LEU A 293 -6.64 0.06 -12.69
C LEU A 293 -7.67 0.39 -13.79
N THR A 294 -7.91 -0.50 -14.74
CA THR A 294 -9.09 -0.43 -15.61
C THR A 294 -10.35 -0.93 -14.89
N GLN A 295 -10.19 -1.71 -13.82
CA GLN A 295 -11.29 -2.25 -13.03
C GLN A 295 -11.81 -1.20 -12.05
N PRO A 296 -13.12 -0.86 -12.09
CA PRO A 296 -13.68 0.17 -11.20
C PRO A 296 -13.44 -0.12 -9.70
N ARG A 297 -13.45 -1.40 -9.29
CA ARG A 297 -13.23 -1.79 -7.89
C ARG A 297 -11.79 -1.61 -7.44
N VAL A 298 -10.82 -1.77 -8.34
CA VAL A 298 -9.41 -1.50 -8.03
C VAL A 298 -9.18 0.01 -7.91
N VAL A 299 -9.75 0.80 -8.82
CA VAL A 299 -9.73 2.27 -8.72
C VAL A 299 -10.39 2.74 -7.42
N GLU A 300 -11.54 2.18 -7.03
CA GLU A 300 -12.24 2.49 -5.77
C GLU A 300 -11.35 2.22 -4.55
N LEU A 301 -10.65 1.07 -4.50
CA LEU A 301 -9.71 0.73 -3.42
C LEU A 301 -8.58 1.77 -3.33
N VAL A 302 -7.96 2.11 -4.45
CA VAL A 302 -6.84 3.06 -4.48
C VAL A 302 -7.30 4.46 -4.08
N VAL A 303 -8.43 4.93 -4.60
CA VAL A 303 -9.01 6.24 -4.22
C VAL A 303 -9.40 6.27 -2.74
N ALA A 304 -9.94 5.17 -2.20
CA ALA A 304 -10.24 5.06 -0.76
C ALA A 304 -8.97 5.15 0.09
N ALA A 305 -7.87 4.52 -0.34
CA ALA A 305 -6.57 4.61 0.32
C ALA A 305 -6.04 6.05 0.30
N LEU A 306 -6.02 6.70 -0.85
CA LEU A 306 -5.58 8.10 -0.97
C LEU A 306 -6.40 9.05 -0.10
N ARG A 307 -7.75 8.90 -0.12
CA ARG A 307 -8.64 9.69 0.75
C ARG A 307 -8.37 9.46 2.23
N HIS A 308 -8.09 8.21 2.64
CA HIS A 308 -7.73 7.88 4.02
C HIS A 308 -6.46 8.62 4.45
N TRP A 309 -5.41 8.58 3.64
CA TRP A 309 -4.15 9.25 3.95
C TRP A 309 -4.30 10.78 4.03
N VAL A 310 -5.15 11.39 3.22
CA VAL A 310 -5.40 12.84 3.30
C VAL A 310 -6.31 13.20 4.48
N ARG A 311 -7.43 12.46 4.69
CA ARG A 311 -8.43 12.83 5.70
C ARG A 311 -8.04 12.47 7.12
N GLU A 312 -7.47 11.26 7.29
CA GLU A 312 -7.20 10.68 8.60
C GLU A 312 -5.74 10.88 9.03
N MET A 313 -4.83 10.92 8.05
CA MET A 313 -3.40 11.03 8.31
C MET A 313 -2.82 12.40 7.97
N HIS A 314 -3.64 13.32 7.41
CA HIS A 314 -3.31 14.71 7.05
C HIS A 314 -2.10 14.87 6.12
N VAL A 315 -1.83 13.91 5.22
CA VAL A 315 -0.75 14.08 4.24
C VAL A 315 -1.10 15.10 3.17
N ASP A 316 -0.10 15.81 2.65
CA ASP A 316 -0.26 16.94 1.72
C ASP A 316 -0.19 16.52 0.25
N GLY A 317 0.14 15.27 -0.03
CA GLY A 317 0.23 14.78 -1.40
C GLY A 317 0.84 13.40 -1.55
N PHE A 318 1.01 13.02 -2.82
CA PHE A 318 1.51 11.71 -3.20
C PHE A 318 2.50 11.80 -4.36
N ARG A 319 3.54 10.98 -4.32
CA ARG A 319 4.38 10.63 -5.45
C ARG A 319 4.00 9.21 -5.88
N PHE A 320 3.55 9.05 -7.10
CA PHE A 320 3.13 7.76 -7.66
C PHE A 320 4.32 7.06 -8.31
N ASP A 321 4.73 5.96 -7.70
CA ASP A 321 5.73 5.05 -8.25
C ASP A 321 5.25 4.47 -9.58
N LEU A 322 6.13 4.44 -10.60
CA LEU A 322 5.84 3.96 -11.95
C LEU A 322 4.46 4.40 -12.48
N ALA A 323 4.17 5.71 -12.40
CA ALA A 323 2.85 6.26 -12.65
C ALA A 323 2.23 5.89 -14.02
N PRO A 324 2.97 5.64 -15.12
CA PRO A 324 2.37 5.18 -16.37
C PRO A 324 1.62 3.85 -16.24
N VAL A 325 2.03 2.93 -15.35
CA VAL A 325 1.33 1.65 -15.11
C VAL A 325 -0.11 1.89 -14.66
N LEU A 326 -0.34 2.93 -13.84
CA LEU A 326 -1.67 3.27 -13.29
C LEU A 326 -2.66 3.73 -14.37
N ALA A 327 -2.14 4.03 -15.56
CA ALA A 327 -2.90 4.57 -16.69
C ALA A 327 -2.85 3.66 -17.91
N ARG A 328 -2.44 2.40 -17.78
CA ARG A 328 -2.41 1.48 -18.91
C ARG A 328 -3.78 0.87 -19.15
N SER A 329 -4.28 1.03 -20.40
CA SER A 329 -5.48 0.39 -20.89
C SER A 329 -5.13 -0.41 -22.16
N GLY A 330 -5.42 -1.71 -22.17
CA GLY A 330 -5.02 -2.59 -23.28
C GLY A 330 -3.51 -2.58 -23.56
N GLY A 331 -2.68 -2.45 -22.52
CA GLY A 331 -1.22 -2.40 -22.61
C GLY A 331 -0.63 -1.06 -23.04
N ARG A 332 -1.43 -0.03 -23.32
CA ARG A 332 -0.98 1.30 -23.76
C ARG A 332 -1.26 2.35 -22.69
N TYR A 333 -0.38 3.36 -22.60
CA TYR A 333 -0.62 4.53 -21.78
C TYR A 333 -1.81 5.35 -22.30
N ASP A 334 -2.72 5.71 -21.40
CA ASP A 334 -3.89 6.56 -21.67
C ASP A 334 -4.00 7.66 -20.61
N ALA A 335 -3.76 8.92 -20.98
CA ALA A 335 -3.92 10.08 -20.10
C ALA A 335 -5.38 10.29 -19.62
N CYS A 336 -6.36 9.64 -20.25
CA CYS A 336 -7.77 9.65 -19.86
C CYS A 336 -8.18 8.43 -19.04
N ALA A 337 -7.23 7.58 -18.62
CA ALA A 337 -7.49 6.36 -17.88
C ALA A 337 -8.41 6.59 -16.65
N PRO A 338 -9.23 5.60 -16.27
CA PRO A 338 -10.21 5.70 -15.18
C PRO A 338 -9.62 6.22 -13.86
N PHE A 339 -8.41 5.80 -13.52
CA PHE A 339 -7.73 6.27 -12.32
C PHE A 339 -7.49 7.79 -12.32
N PHE A 340 -6.94 8.34 -13.40
CA PHE A 340 -6.73 9.80 -13.50
C PHE A 340 -8.05 10.58 -13.57
N ALA A 341 -9.08 10.02 -14.20
CA ALA A 341 -10.41 10.61 -14.18
C ALA A 341 -10.98 10.68 -12.76
N ALA A 342 -10.80 9.61 -11.97
CA ALA A 342 -11.23 9.55 -10.58
C ALA A 342 -10.49 10.57 -9.69
N LEU A 343 -9.17 10.72 -9.86
CA LEU A 343 -8.39 11.73 -9.13
C LEU A 343 -8.87 13.15 -9.41
N ARG A 344 -9.14 13.49 -10.68
CA ARG A 344 -9.62 14.82 -11.08
C ARG A 344 -11.01 15.13 -10.55
N ALA A 345 -11.88 14.13 -10.51
CA ALA A 345 -13.27 14.27 -10.05
C ALA A 345 -13.38 14.33 -8.51
N ASP A 346 -12.34 13.97 -7.79
CA ASP A 346 -12.34 13.94 -6.33
C ASP A 346 -12.00 15.32 -5.76
N GLU A 347 -12.95 15.95 -5.05
CA GLU A 347 -12.77 17.29 -4.48
C GLU A 347 -11.63 17.39 -3.46
N LEU A 348 -11.29 16.30 -2.77
CA LEU A 348 -10.20 16.26 -1.81
C LEU A 348 -8.86 16.05 -2.51
N LEU A 349 -8.78 15.03 -3.36
CA LEU A 349 -7.54 14.63 -4.02
C LEU A 349 -7.08 15.63 -5.09
N SER A 350 -8.01 16.37 -5.70
CA SER A 350 -7.67 17.45 -6.62
C SER A 350 -6.98 18.66 -5.98
N ARG A 351 -6.91 18.73 -4.63
CA ARG A 351 -6.33 19.85 -3.88
C ARG A 351 -4.98 19.57 -3.24
N VAL A 352 -4.50 18.32 -3.30
CA VAL A 352 -3.20 17.91 -2.75
C VAL A 352 -2.14 17.84 -3.85
N LYS A 353 -0.87 17.80 -3.46
CA LYS A 353 0.24 17.64 -4.41
C LYS A 353 0.22 16.23 -5.02
N LEU A 354 0.22 16.14 -6.34
CA LEU A 354 0.31 14.87 -7.08
C LEU A 354 1.55 14.90 -7.97
N ILE A 355 2.46 13.98 -7.72
CA ILE A 355 3.75 13.85 -8.41
C ILE A 355 3.77 12.50 -9.11
N ALA A 356 4.11 12.49 -10.40
CA ALA A 356 4.21 11.26 -11.17
C ALA A 356 5.68 10.90 -11.39
N GLU A 357 6.07 9.66 -11.08
CA GLU A 357 7.26 9.07 -11.68
C GLU A 357 6.94 8.71 -13.13
N PRO A 358 7.63 9.28 -14.14
CA PRO A 358 7.10 9.34 -15.49
C PRO A 358 7.48 8.15 -16.38
N TRP A 359 7.85 7.01 -15.82
CA TRP A 359 8.28 5.85 -16.59
C TRP A 359 7.81 4.52 -16.00
N ASP A 360 7.79 3.48 -16.82
CA ASP A 360 7.71 2.07 -16.47
C ASP A 360 8.51 1.24 -17.49
N ILE A 361 8.64 -0.09 -17.29
CA ILE A 361 9.40 -0.96 -18.20
C ILE A 361 8.57 -1.56 -19.34
N GLY A 362 7.30 -1.22 -19.43
CA GLY A 362 6.42 -1.67 -20.51
C GLY A 362 6.68 -0.93 -21.83
N PRO A 363 6.00 -1.35 -22.91
CA PRO A 363 6.08 -0.67 -24.20
C PRO A 363 5.68 0.82 -24.07
N ASP A 364 6.43 1.72 -24.72
CA ASP A 364 6.25 3.17 -24.62
C ASP A 364 6.16 3.67 -23.17
N GLY A 365 7.06 3.15 -22.31
CA GLY A 365 7.00 3.36 -20.86
C GLY A 365 7.35 4.77 -20.39
N TYR A 366 8.08 5.58 -21.18
CA TYR A 366 8.52 6.92 -20.79
C TYR A 366 7.50 7.99 -21.19
N GLN A 367 6.83 8.59 -20.21
CA GLN A 367 5.68 9.47 -20.38
C GLN A 367 5.88 10.89 -19.83
N LEU A 368 7.13 11.38 -19.74
CA LEU A 368 7.43 12.73 -19.27
C LEU A 368 6.64 13.79 -20.05
N GLY A 369 5.93 14.68 -19.35
CA GLY A 369 5.12 15.75 -19.93
C GLY A 369 3.79 15.31 -20.55
N ARG A 370 3.41 14.00 -20.47
CA ARG A 370 2.18 13.47 -21.07
C ARG A 370 1.06 13.17 -20.05
N PHE A 371 1.32 13.42 -18.76
CA PHE A 371 0.29 13.25 -17.73
C PHE A 371 -0.80 14.31 -17.83
N PRO A 372 -2.07 13.97 -17.50
CA PRO A 372 -3.14 14.94 -17.53
C PRO A 372 -2.89 16.07 -16.55
N PRO A 373 -3.31 17.31 -16.85
CA PRO A 373 -3.26 18.39 -15.88
C PRO A 373 -4.20 18.06 -14.72
N VAL A 374 -3.65 17.73 -13.56
CA VAL A 374 -4.32 17.78 -12.28
C VAL A 374 -3.96 19.11 -11.65
N SER A 375 -4.86 19.75 -10.92
CA SER A 375 -4.82 21.16 -10.50
C SER A 375 -3.50 21.70 -9.95
N TYR A 376 -2.51 20.85 -9.71
CA TYR A 376 -1.16 21.22 -9.29
C TYR A 376 -0.12 20.28 -9.91
N THR A 377 0.64 20.85 -10.83
CA THR A 377 2.02 20.56 -11.23
C THR A 377 2.44 19.12 -11.48
N HIS A 378 2.81 18.87 -12.72
CA HIS A 378 3.78 17.86 -13.11
C HIS A 378 5.16 18.21 -12.50
N LEU A 379 5.42 17.81 -11.26
CA LEU A 379 6.77 17.67 -10.77
C LEU A 379 7.25 16.28 -11.18
N THR A 380 7.96 16.22 -12.27
CA THR A 380 8.78 15.06 -12.60
C THR A 380 10.07 15.19 -11.80
N LEU A 381 10.27 14.34 -10.81
CA LEU A 381 11.60 14.20 -10.23
C LEU A 381 12.51 13.62 -11.30
N PRO A 382 13.70 14.20 -11.53
CA PRO A 382 14.66 13.56 -12.41
C PRO A 382 15.08 12.24 -11.77
N THR A 383 14.60 11.14 -12.33
CA THR A 383 15.17 9.83 -12.05
C THR A 383 16.55 9.83 -12.69
N THR A 384 17.60 9.84 -11.88
CA THR A 384 18.94 9.49 -12.37
C THR A 384 18.85 8.06 -12.88
N PRO A 385 19.17 7.80 -14.17
CA PRO A 385 19.31 6.44 -14.62
C PRO A 385 20.44 5.82 -13.81
N TYR A 386 20.13 4.74 -13.10
CA TYR A 386 21.17 3.93 -12.49
C TYR A 386 21.97 3.29 -13.60
N VAL A 387 23.26 3.58 -13.59
CA VAL A 387 24.27 2.88 -14.36
C VAL A 387 24.58 1.56 -13.66
#